data_033f955ef7c7c139e7bffc44923416cb
#
_entry.id   033f955ef7c7c139e7bffc44923416cb
#
_cell.length_a   1.000
_cell.length_b   1.000
_cell.length_c   1.000
_cell.angle_alpha   90.00
_cell.angle_beta   90.00
_cell.angle_gamma   90.00
#
_symmetry.space_group_name_H-M   'P 1'
#
loop_
_entity.id
_entity.type
_entity.pdbx_description
1 polymer ?
#
loop_
_entity_poly.entity_id
_entity_poly.type
_entity_poly.pdbx_seq_one_letter_code
_entity_poly.pdbx_strand_id
1 'polypeptide(L)'
;MTVALDGDTIRRLRLAHQQLVAPTLTDPAAVVSHLVAMQAQEYAMAKWAIGLRLADGGSDEAVESACDAGRILRLHVLRPTWHFVAAEDIRLVLQVTAKRVHQANAFMYRSLDLDTPRLESFTDLVRGLLAHGNHLTRKEIRAALPSGWVGDKGFDMAYLLMYAELQGVVCSGPRRGNQPTYALLDERAACTPELSDDDALAQFVGRYLRTRGPATVPDLTTWSGLTVSQVKRALTLLGDEVTTVESDGRAYLLADGEPAGDLRSFLMPDYDEYGMAYKDRSAIAHPDHDYWTLPWNRAVVVDGVIAGA
;
A
#
# COMPACT_ATOMS: atom_id res chain seq x y z
N MET A 1 -26.60 -14.80 -16.12
CA MET A 1 -27.43 -14.51 -14.90
C MET A 1 -26.78 -13.30 -14.24
N THR A 2 -27.50 -12.19 -14.12
CA THR A 2 -27.00 -11.01 -13.39
C THR A 2 -27.06 -11.35 -11.90
N VAL A 3 -25.91 -11.55 -11.26
CA VAL A 3 -25.86 -11.75 -9.80
C VAL A 3 -26.29 -10.44 -9.15
N ALA A 4 -27.30 -10.49 -8.31
CA ALA A 4 -27.67 -9.32 -7.51
C ALA A 4 -26.53 -9.04 -6.53
N LEU A 5 -25.94 -7.85 -6.61
CA LEU A 5 -24.81 -7.43 -5.78
C LEU A 5 -25.34 -6.80 -4.49
N ASP A 6 -25.77 -7.63 -3.54
CA ASP A 6 -26.14 -7.17 -2.19
C ASP A 6 -24.91 -7.04 -1.28
N GLY A 7 -25.11 -6.50 -0.09
CA GLY A 7 -24.04 -6.26 0.88
C GLY A 7 -23.31 -7.54 1.31
N ASP A 8 -24.01 -8.68 1.36
CA ASP A 8 -23.42 -9.97 1.70
C ASP A 8 -22.51 -10.48 0.56
N THR A 9 -22.96 -10.39 -0.67
CA THR A 9 -22.19 -10.73 -1.86
C THR A 9 -20.95 -9.86 -2.00
N ILE A 10 -21.08 -8.53 -1.80
CA ILE A 10 -19.96 -7.60 -1.79
C ILE A 10 -18.91 -8.03 -0.76
N ARG A 11 -19.33 -8.35 0.45
CA ARG A 11 -18.46 -8.75 1.55
C ARG A 11 -17.73 -10.05 1.25
N ARG A 12 -18.44 -11.07 0.76
CA ARG A 12 -17.85 -12.38 0.38
C ARG A 12 -16.80 -12.23 -0.71
N LEU A 13 -17.09 -11.47 -1.76
CA LEU A 13 -16.15 -11.19 -2.84
C LEU A 13 -14.91 -10.45 -2.31
N ARG A 14 -15.07 -9.40 -1.49
CA ARG A 14 -13.96 -8.63 -0.91
C ARG A 14 -13.04 -9.50 -0.04
N LEU A 15 -13.60 -10.41 0.74
CA LEU A 15 -12.83 -11.36 1.56
C LEU A 15 -12.06 -12.36 0.71
N ALA A 16 -12.71 -12.94 -0.29
CA ALA A 16 -12.09 -13.91 -1.20
C ALA A 16 -10.97 -13.26 -2.02
N HIS A 17 -11.23 -12.12 -2.65
CA HIS A 17 -10.25 -11.40 -3.46
C HIS A 17 -9.04 -10.92 -2.65
N GLN A 18 -9.21 -10.60 -1.37
CA GLN A 18 -8.11 -10.24 -0.49
C GLN A 18 -7.43 -11.45 0.18
N GLN A 19 -7.71 -12.67 -0.23
CA GLN A 19 -7.14 -13.90 0.35
C GLN A 19 -7.42 -14.05 1.86
N LEU A 20 -8.52 -13.48 2.36
CA LEU A 20 -8.93 -13.60 3.76
C LEU A 20 -9.83 -14.81 4.00
N VAL A 21 -10.40 -15.39 2.94
CA VAL A 21 -11.16 -16.62 2.95
C VAL A 21 -10.53 -17.57 1.93
N ALA A 22 -10.29 -18.82 2.33
CA ALA A 22 -9.63 -19.85 1.52
C ALA A 22 -8.32 -19.34 0.86
N PRO A 23 -7.35 -18.79 1.62
CA PRO A 23 -6.11 -18.27 1.05
C PRO A 23 -5.35 -19.38 0.34
N THR A 24 -4.75 -19.06 -0.80
CA THR A 24 -4.01 -20.01 -1.65
C THR A 24 -2.53 -19.68 -1.76
N LEU A 25 -2.14 -18.48 -1.34
CA LEU A 25 -0.75 -18.02 -1.41
C LEU A 25 0.05 -18.54 -0.23
N THR A 26 1.29 -18.97 -0.49
CA THR A 26 2.20 -19.50 0.54
C THR A 26 3.46 -18.64 0.74
N ASP A 27 3.72 -17.69 -0.18
CA ASP A 27 4.86 -16.78 -0.09
C ASP A 27 4.43 -15.38 0.35
N PRO A 28 5.05 -14.80 1.41
CA PRO A 28 4.76 -13.45 1.85
C PRO A 28 4.87 -12.37 0.76
N ALA A 29 5.87 -12.46 -0.11
CA ALA A 29 6.04 -11.49 -1.20
C ALA A 29 4.92 -11.62 -2.24
N ALA A 30 4.43 -12.83 -2.50
CA ALA A 30 3.29 -13.05 -3.39
C ALA A 30 1.98 -12.45 -2.83
N VAL A 31 1.78 -12.47 -1.49
CA VAL A 31 0.64 -11.79 -0.86
C VAL A 31 0.72 -10.27 -1.08
N VAL A 32 1.91 -9.68 -0.90
CA VAL A 32 2.10 -8.23 -1.10
C VAL A 32 1.94 -7.86 -2.57
N SER A 33 2.51 -8.66 -3.49
CA SER A 33 2.33 -8.45 -4.94
C SER A 33 0.86 -8.61 -5.33
N HIS A 34 0.16 -9.65 -4.86
CA HIS A 34 -1.27 -9.82 -5.11
C HIS A 34 -2.05 -8.54 -4.77
N LEU A 35 -1.81 -7.95 -3.60
CA LEU A 35 -2.47 -6.72 -3.17
C LEU A 35 -1.84 -5.43 -3.73
N VAL A 36 -0.78 -5.50 -4.55
CA VAL A 36 -0.03 -4.37 -5.14
C VAL A 36 0.70 -3.53 -4.09
N ALA A 37 0.00 -3.10 -3.06
CA ALA A 37 0.54 -2.38 -1.90
C ALA A 37 -0.33 -2.66 -0.68
N MET A 38 0.29 -2.74 0.49
CA MET A 38 -0.37 -2.91 1.78
C MET A 38 0.09 -1.82 2.75
N GLN A 39 -0.83 -1.17 3.43
CA GLN A 39 -0.44 -0.15 4.40
C GLN A 39 0.40 -0.78 5.51
N ALA A 40 1.56 -0.16 5.79
CA ALA A 40 2.56 -0.67 6.74
C ALA A 40 2.98 0.41 7.75
N GLN A 41 2.02 1.23 8.18
CA GLN A 41 2.26 2.27 9.19
C GLN A 41 2.74 1.64 10.49
N GLU A 42 2.05 0.60 10.95
CA GLU A 42 2.44 -0.23 12.08
C GLU A 42 3.09 -1.52 11.54
N TYR A 43 4.42 -1.60 11.62
CA TYR A 43 5.22 -2.64 10.98
C TYR A 43 4.81 -4.06 11.39
N ALA A 44 4.63 -4.31 12.70
CA ALA A 44 4.24 -5.62 13.23
C ALA A 44 2.81 -6.00 12.77
N MET A 45 1.90 -5.05 12.75
CA MET A 45 0.53 -5.26 12.30
C MET A 45 0.46 -5.55 10.81
N ALA A 46 1.28 -4.88 10.00
CA ALA A 46 1.37 -5.15 8.56
C ALA A 46 1.94 -6.56 8.27
N LYS A 47 2.90 -7.06 9.07
CA LYS A 47 3.35 -8.45 8.97
C LYS A 47 2.23 -9.44 9.32
N TRP A 48 1.45 -9.14 10.37
CA TRP A 48 0.27 -9.94 10.69
C TRP A 48 -0.76 -9.94 9.56
N ALA A 49 -1.02 -8.77 8.93
CA ALA A 49 -1.91 -8.68 7.78
C ALA A 49 -1.49 -9.59 6.61
N ILE A 50 -0.18 -9.75 6.38
CA ILE A 50 0.35 -10.72 5.41
C ILE A 50 0.04 -12.16 5.88
N GLY A 51 0.34 -12.47 7.16
CA GLY A 51 0.10 -13.80 7.73
C GLY A 51 -1.34 -14.28 7.63
N LEU A 52 -2.32 -13.38 7.81
CA LEU A 52 -3.75 -13.70 7.65
C LEU A 52 -4.13 -14.16 6.24
N ARG A 53 -3.32 -13.84 5.23
CA ARG A 53 -3.54 -14.11 3.81
C ARG A 53 -2.70 -15.25 3.27
N LEU A 54 -1.91 -15.91 4.13
CA LEU A 54 -1.14 -17.10 3.78
C LEU A 54 -1.94 -18.35 4.05
N ALA A 55 -1.85 -19.33 3.15
CA ALA A 55 -2.60 -20.60 3.23
C ALA A 55 -2.29 -21.41 4.50
N ASP A 56 -1.06 -21.32 4.99
CA ASP A 56 -0.55 -21.99 6.20
C ASP A 56 -0.51 -21.06 7.44
N GLY A 57 -0.99 -19.81 7.30
CA GLY A 57 -0.93 -18.78 8.35
C GLY A 57 0.42 -18.09 8.49
N GLY A 58 1.46 -18.59 7.83
CA GLY A 58 2.81 -18.05 7.83
C GLY A 58 3.43 -17.85 9.21
N SER A 59 4.67 -17.37 9.24
CA SER A 59 5.32 -16.94 10.48
C SER A 59 5.86 -15.52 10.37
N ASP A 60 6.06 -14.87 11.52
CA ASP A 60 6.68 -13.53 11.60
C ASP A 60 8.07 -13.53 10.98
N GLU A 61 8.84 -14.60 11.20
CA GLU A 61 10.19 -14.78 10.65
C GLU A 61 10.18 -14.93 9.13
N ALA A 62 9.18 -15.60 8.55
CA ALA A 62 9.07 -15.74 7.10
C ALA A 62 8.84 -14.38 6.42
N VAL A 63 7.98 -13.54 7.00
CA VAL A 63 7.73 -12.18 6.50
C VAL A 63 8.97 -11.30 6.70
N GLU A 64 9.61 -11.35 7.88
CA GLU A 64 10.85 -10.61 8.15
C GLU A 64 11.96 -11.00 7.16
N SER A 65 12.15 -12.30 6.93
CA SER A 65 13.12 -12.81 5.96
C SER A 65 12.84 -12.30 4.53
N ALA A 66 11.57 -12.21 4.13
CA ALA A 66 11.20 -11.64 2.82
C ALA A 66 11.52 -10.13 2.74
N CYS A 67 11.35 -9.38 3.84
CA CYS A 67 11.73 -7.97 3.94
C CYS A 67 13.26 -7.82 3.90
N ASP A 68 14.00 -8.60 4.69
CA ASP A 68 15.46 -8.51 4.75
C ASP A 68 16.11 -8.91 3.41
N ALA A 69 15.57 -9.92 2.74
CA ALA A 69 16.00 -10.32 1.40
C ALA A 69 15.63 -9.31 0.28
N GLY A 70 14.86 -8.26 0.59
CA GLY A 70 14.45 -7.25 -0.39
C GLY A 70 13.30 -7.70 -1.29
N ARG A 71 12.63 -8.83 -1.01
CA ARG A 71 11.46 -9.25 -1.77
C ARG A 71 10.21 -8.44 -1.44
N ILE A 72 10.15 -7.91 -0.22
CA ILE A 72 9.17 -6.94 0.24
C ILE A 72 9.91 -5.67 0.65
N LEU A 73 9.53 -4.54 0.08
CA LEU A 73 10.09 -3.23 0.39
C LEU A 73 9.07 -2.39 1.15
N ARG A 74 9.55 -1.59 2.11
CA ARG A 74 8.72 -0.65 2.85
C ARG A 74 9.13 0.77 2.52
N LEU A 75 8.21 1.58 2.01
CA LEU A 75 8.44 2.96 1.63
C LEU A 75 7.13 3.75 1.55
N HIS A 76 7.21 5.06 1.32
CA HIS A 76 6.03 5.90 1.15
C HIS A 76 5.56 5.86 -0.31
N VAL A 77 4.31 5.36 -0.52
CA VAL A 77 3.63 5.35 -1.81
C VAL A 77 2.14 5.61 -1.63
N LEU A 78 1.38 5.75 -2.71
CA LEU A 78 -0.07 5.98 -2.76
C LEU A 78 -0.50 7.28 -2.06
N ARG A 79 -0.25 7.36 -0.79
CA ARG A 79 -0.45 8.47 0.13
C ARG A 79 0.86 8.67 0.90
N PRO A 80 1.08 9.80 1.61
CA PRO A 80 2.29 9.99 2.40
C PRO A 80 2.31 9.12 3.68
N THR A 81 2.08 7.81 3.50
CA THR A 81 2.09 6.79 4.56
C THR A 81 2.96 5.60 4.13
N TRP A 82 3.47 4.87 5.10
CA TRP A 82 4.27 3.68 4.85
C TRP A 82 3.44 2.55 4.25
N HIS A 83 3.97 1.90 3.20
CA HIS A 83 3.38 0.71 2.59
C HIS A 83 4.43 -0.37 2.39
N PHE A 84 4.00 -1.64 2.43
CA PHE A 84 4.73 -2.75 1.84
C PHE A 84 4.38 -2.84 0.35
N VAL A 85 5.40 -3.03 -0.47
CA VAL A 85 5.28 -3.26 -1.90
C VAL A 85 6.26 -4.37 -2.28
N ALA A 86 5.88 -5.30 -3.13
CA ALA A 86 6.80 -6.31 -3.66
C ALA A 86 7.87 -5.65 -4.54
N ALA A 87 9.10 -6.16 -4.49
CA ALA A 87 10.21 -5.57 -5.24
C ALA A 87 9.94 -5.49 -6.75
N GLU A 88 9.23 -6.46 -7.30
CA GLU A 88 8.84 -6.50 -8.71
C GLU A 88 7.81 -5.42 -9.11
N ASP A 89 7.00 -4.95 -8.14
CA ASP A 89 5.91 -4.00 -8.39
C ASP A 89 6.29 -2.54 -8.08
N ILE A 90 7.41 -2.33 -7.38
CA ILE A 90 7.71 -1.01 -6.81
C ILE A 90 7.80 0.10 -7.86
N ARG A 91 8.37 -0.20 -9.03
CA ARG A 91 8.53 0.80 -10.09
C ARG A 91 7.19 1.19 -10.72
N LEU A 92 6.28 0.20 -10.92
CA LEU A 92 4.91 0.45 -11.34
C LEU A 92 4.19 1.35 -10.33
N VAL A 93 4.26 1.03 -9.04
CA VAL A 93 3.58 1.78 -8.00
C VAL A 93 4.11 3.22 -7.91
N LEU A 94 5.44 3.41 -7.97
CA LEU A 94 6.06 4.74 -7.98
C LEU A 94 5.68 5.53 -9.23
N GLN A 95 5.74 4.93 -10.43
CA GLN A 95 5.36 5.58 -11.69
C GLN A 95 3.95 6.16 -11.63
N VAL A 96 3.00 5.38 -11.08
CA VAL A 96 1.60 5.79 -11.01
C VAL A 96 1.32 6.80 -9.90
N THR A 97 1.99 6.69 -8.74
CA THR A 97 1.55 7.39 -7.52
C THR A 97 2.48 8.49 -7.03
N ALA A 98 3.79 8.45 -7.33
CA ALA A 98 4.77 9.36 -6.74
C ALA A 98 4.43 10.84 -6.95
N LYS A 99 4.00 11.22 -8.16
CA LYS A 99 3.59 12.59 -8.48
C LYS A 99 2.46 13.08 -7.58
N ARG A 100 1.50 12.21 -7.26
CA ARG A 100 0.37 12.55 -6.39
C ARG A 100 0.80 12.74 -4.94
N VAL A 101 1.73 11.90 -4.46
CA VAL A 101 2.29 12.03 -3.11
C VAL A 101 3.12 13.31 -2.98
N HIS A 102 3.93 13.67 -3.99
CA HIS A 102 4.64 14.96 -4.01
C HIS A 102 3.68 16.15 -3.95
N GLN A 103 2.56 16.10 -4.68
CA GLN A 103 1.53 17.15 -4.63
C GLN A 103 0.89 17.25 -3.23
N ALA A 104 0.60 16.12 -2.58
CA ALA A 104 0.08 16.10 -1.22
C ALA A 104 1.08 16.68 -0.21
N ASN A 105 2.38 16.45 -0.42
CA ASN A 105 3.47 16.95 0.43
C ASN A 105 3.86 18.42 0.15
N ALA A 106 3.35 19.05 -0.90
CA ALA A 106 3.80 20.37 -1.34
C ALA A 106 3.69 21.46 -0.25
N PHE A 107 2.67 21.39 0.60
CA PHE A 107 2.56 22.31 1.75
C PHE A 107 3.70 22.09 2.74
N MET A 108 4.00 20.84 3.07
CA MET A 108 5.06 20.49 4.03
C MET A 108 6.45 20.85 3.50
N TYR A 109 6.70 20.61 2.21
CA TYR A 109 7.96 21.04 1.60
C TYR A 109 8.19 22.53 1.78
N ARG A 110 7.17 23.36 1.48
CA ARG A 110 7.27 24.82 1.69
C ARG A 110 7.42 25.20 3.17
N SER A 111 6.67 24.57 4.07
CA SER A 111 6.70 24.91 5.50
C SER A 111 8.01 24.53 6.21
N LEU A 112 8.77 23.63 5.60
CA LEU A 112 10.08 23.15 6.07
C LEU A 112 11.25 23.74 5.28
N ASP A 113 11.00 24.72 4.41
CA ASP A 113 11.99 25.34 3.52
C ASP A 113 12.78 24.29 2.69
N LEU A 114 12.09 23.25 2.26
CA LEU A 114 12.62 22.20 1.39
C LEU A 114 12.28 22.53 -0.07
N ASP A 115 13.11 23.35 -0.69
CA ASP A 115 13.02 23.63 -2.11
C ASP A 115 13.59 22.48 -2.97
N THR A 116 13.30 22.51 -4.26
CA THR A 116 13.74 21.44 -5.18
C THR A 116 15.26 21.24 -5.16
N PRO A 117 16.12 22.26 -5.24
CA PRO A 117 17.58 22.07 -5.17
C PRO A 117 18.04 21.37 -3.89
N ARG A 118 17.44 21.70 -2.75
CA ARG A 118 17.77 21.06 -1.47
C ARG A 118 17.32 19.60 -1.43
N LEU A 119 16.12 19.30 -1.94
CA LEU A 119 15.58 17.94 -2.04
C LEU A 119 16.44 17.05 -2.96
N GLU A 120 16.85 17.56 -4.11
CA GLU A 120 17.73 16.88 -5.07
C GLU A 120 19.14 16.67 -4.50
N SER A 121 19.75 17.71 -3.91
CA SER A 121 21.06 17.62 -3.27
C SER A 121 21.07 16.59 -2.13
N PHE A 122 20.01 16.51 -1.32
CA PHE A 122 19.86 15.48 -0.30
C PHE A 122 19.78 14.09 -0.93
N THR A 123 19.02 13.94 -1.99
CA THR A 123 18.85 12.65 -2.69
C THR A 123 20.18 12.14 -3.24
N ASP A 124 21.00 13.02 -3.85
CA ASP A 124 22.32 12.65 -4.35
C ASP A 124 23.29 12.31 -3.22
N LEU A 125 23.24 13.04 -2.11
CA LEU A 125 24.07 12.76 -0.95
C LEU A 125 23.73 11.38 -0.36
N VAL A 126 22.44 11.08 -0.16
CA VAL A 126 21.98 9.80 0.38
C VAL A 126 22.29 8.66 -0.59
N ARG A 127 22.20 8.89 -1.90
CA ARG A 127 22.65 7.92 -2.91
C ARG A 127 24.10 7.54 -2.70
N GLY A 128 24.98 8.51 -2.49
CA GLY A 128 26.40 8.27 -2.20
C GLY A 128 26.62 7.50 -0.90
N LEU A 129 25.88 7.83 0.16
CA LEU A 129 26.00 7.18 1.48
C LEU A 129 25.55 5.72 1.47
N LEU A 130 24.52 5.40 0.68
CA LEU A 130 23.92 4.06 0.61
C LEU A 130 24.52 3.19 -0.51
N ALA A 131 25.43 3.72 -1.34
CA ALA A 131 26.05 2.97 -2.42
C ALA A 131 26.87 1.77 -1.91
N HIS A 132 27.05 0.77 -2.79
CA HIS A 132 27.85 -0.43 -2.53
C HIS A 132 27.31 -1.34 -1.42
N GLY A 133 25.98 -1.48 -1.34
CA GLY A 133 25.32 -2.34 -0.37
C GLY A 133 25.29 -1.78 1.05
N ASN A 134 25.53 -0.49 1.24
CA ASN A 134 25.44 0.14 2.55
C ASN A 134 23.98 0.26 2.98
N HIS A 135 23.73 -0.14 4.23
CA HIS A 135 22.41 -0.01 4.87
C HIS A 135 22.55 0.84 6.12
N LEU A 136 21.95 2.03 6.10
CA LEU A 136 22.08 3.01 7.18
C LEU A 136 20.72 3.29 7.85
N THR A 137 20.75 3.40 9.17
CA THR A 137 19.59 3.90 9.93
C THR A 137 19.41 5.39 9.68
N ARG A 138 18.19 5.90 9.92
CA ARG A 138 17.90 7.34 9.86
C ARG A 138 18.88 8.17 10.70
N LYS A 139 19.31 7.64 11.87
CA LYS A 139 20.26 8.31 12.75
C LYS A 139 21.64 8.41 12.12
N GLU A 140 22.10 7.35 11.47
CA GLU A 140 23.41 7.33 10.79
C GLU A 140 23.42 8.24 9.56
N ILE A 141 22.36 8.21 8.74
CA ILE A 141 22.21 9.15 7.63
C ILE A 141 22.27 10.59 8.16
N ARG A 142 21.50 10.91 9.21
CA ARG A 142 21.51 12.25 9.81
C ARG A 142 22.90 12.66 10.30
N ALA A 143 23.64 11.74 10.91
CA ALA A 143 24.99 12.02 11.41
C ALA A 143 26.02 12.26 10.29
N ALA A 144 25.78 11.72 9.10
CA ALA A 144 26.63 11.91 7.92
C ALA A 144 26.31 13.19 7.14
N LEU A 145 25.19 13.87 7.44
CA LEU A 145 24.83 15.13 6.79
C LEU A 145 25.72 16.29 7.28
N PRO A 146 26.04 17.24 6.41
CA PRO A 146 26.70 18.48 6.82
C PRO A 146 25.88 19.22 7.88
N SER A 147 26.56 20.01 8.73
CA SER A 147 25.91 20.82 9.77
C SER A 147 24.85 21.76 9.16
N GLY A 148 23.69 21.83 9.81
CA GLY A 148 22.60 22.70 9.37
C GLY A 148 21.65 22.12 8.32
N TRP A 149 21.89 20.89 7.86
CA TRP A 149 21.00 20.25 6.88
C TRP A 149 19.61 19.90 7.45
N VAL A 150 19.54 19.53 8.70
CA VAL A 150 18.32 19.06 9.37
C VAL A 150 18.13 19.84 10.66
N GLY A 151 16.96 20.42 10.85
CA GLY A 151 16.59 21.11 12.08
C GLY A 151 16.43 20.18 13.28
N ASP A 152 16.37 20.75 14.48
CA ASP A 152 16.32 20.02 15.75
C ASP A 152 15.08 19.13 15.90
N LYS A 153 13.96 19.51 15.32
CA LYS A 153 12.68 18.79 15.40
C LYS A 153 12.63 17.53 14.53
N GLY A 154 13.55 17.37 13.56
CA GLY A 154 13.69 16.14 12.74
C GLY A 154 12.56 15.82 11.76
N PHE A 155 11.57 16.71 11.60
CA PHE A 155 10.49 16.55 10.62
C PHE A 155 10.99 16.65 9.19
N ASP A 156 11.92 17.56 8.92
CA ASP A 156 12.59 17.72 7.63
C ASP A 156 13.24 16.43 7.16
N MET A 157 13.92 15.69 8.05
CA MET A 157 14.51 14.38 7.71
C MET A 157 13.49 13.35 7.22
N ALA A 158 12.26 13.38 7.72
CA ALA A 158 11.19 12.50 7.24
C ALA A 158 10.80 12.84 5.79
N TYR A 159 10.64 14.12 5.48
CA TYR A 159 10.25 14.56 4.14
C TYR A 159 11.38 14.48 3.12
N LEU A 160 12.62 14.66 3.55
CA LEU A 160 13.82 14.46 2.74
C LEU A 160 13.95 12.99 2.29
N LEU A 161 13.83 12.04 3.24
CA LEU A 161 13.86 10.61 2.94
C LEU A 161 12.66 10.20 2.08
N MET A 162 11.45 10.66 2.42
CA MET A 162 10.25 10.38 1.62
C MET A 162 10.40 10.90 0.19
N TYR A 163 11.01 12.07 0.00
CA TYR A 163 11.30 12.59 -1.34
C TYR A 163 12.21 11.62 -2.11
N ALA A 164 13.31 11.19 -1.50
CA ALA A 164 14.25 10.25 -2.12
C ALA A 164 13.61 8.87 -2.44
N GLU A 165 12.68 8.41 -1.59
CA GLU A 165 11.87 7.21 -1.86
C GLU A 165 10.96 7.41 -3.08
N LEU A 166 10.26 8.54 -3.16
CA LEU A 166 9.35 8.86 -4.26
C LEU A 166 10.10 9.10 -5.59
N GLN A 167 11.38 9.50 -5.54
CA GLN A 167 12.26 9.56 -6.70
C GLN A 167 12.79 8.18 -7.14
N GLY A 168 12.42 7.11 -6.45
CA GLY A 168 12.88 5.75 -6.75
C GLY A 168 14.36 5.54 -6.44
N VAL A 169 14.94 6.31 -5.53
CA VAL A 169 16.37 6.20 -5.15
C VAL A 169 16.55 5.36 -3.90
N VAL A 170 15.66 5.54 -2.91
CA VAL A 170 15.79 4.93 -1.59
C VAL A 170 14.60 4.03 -1.31
N CYS A 171 14.84 2.94 -0.60
CA CYS A 171 13.80 2.08 -0.02
C CYS A 171 14.25 1.55 1.35
N SER A 172 13.46 0.69 1.99
CA SER A 172 13.89 -0.01 3.19
C SER A 172 15.06 -0.96 2.89
N GLY A 173 16.05 -0.98 3.77
CA GLY A 173 17.09 -2.00 3.87
C GLY A 173 16.71 -3.11 4.87
N PRO A 174 17.54 -4.15 5.03
CA PRO A 174 17.38 -5.16 6.07
C PRO A 174 17.46 -4.51 7.45
N ARG A 175 16.64 -4.99 8.37
CA ARG A 175 16.61 -4.42 9.73
C ARG A 175 17.87 -4.79 10.52
N ARG A 176 18.29 -3.90 11.41
CA ARG A 176 19.32 -4.18 12.43
C ARG A 176 18.65 -4.30 13.80
N GLY A 177 18.26 -5.53 14.17
CA GLY A 177 17.36 -5.76 15.30
C GLY A 177 16.03 -5.02 15.08
N ASN A 178 15.63 -4.16 16.01
CA ASN A 178 14.39 -3.40 15.90
C ASN A 178 14.51 -2.10 15.09
N GLN A 179 15.70 -1.77 14.57
CA GLN A 179 15.92 -0.51 13.87
C GLN A 179 15.74 -0.67 12.35
N PRO A 180 14.87 0.11 11.71
CA PRO A 180 14.78 0.15 10.26
C PRO A 180 16.05 0.79 9.67
N THR A 181 16.47 0.29 8.53
CA THR A 181 17.53 0.87 7.70
C THR A 181 16.99 1.30 6.36
N TYR A 182 17.76 2.09 5.65
CA TYR A 182 17.54 2.51 4.27
C TYR A 182 18.60 1.91 3.36
N ALA A 183 18.24 1.64 2.12
CA ALA A 183 19.08 1.06 1.09
C ALA A 183 18.80 1.75 -0.25
N LEU A 184 19.68 1.56 -1.25
CA LEU A 184 19.37 1.96 -2.62
C LEU A 184 18.33 1.02 -3.24
N LEU A 185 17.32 1.60 -3.88
CA LEU A 185 16.29 0.83 -4.56
C LEU A 185 16.87 -0.05 -5.68
N ASP A 186 17.80 0.47 -6.46
CA ASP A 186 18.44 -0.25 -7.57
C ASP A 186 19.26 -1.47 -7.13
N GLU A 187 19.69 -1.51 -5.87
CA GLU A 187 20.42 -2.64 -5.30
C GLU A 187 19.48 -3.70 -4.70
N ARG A 188 18.20 -3.36 -4.49
CA ARG A 188 17.21 -4.25 -3.86
C ARG A 188 16.09 -4.69 -4.79
N ALA A 189 15.79 -3.93 -5.82
CA ALA A 189 14.75 -4.24 -6.80
C ALA A 189 15.33 -4.20 -8.21
N ALA A 190 15.07 -5.25 -8.98
CA ALA A 190 15.47 -5.29 -10.37
C ALA A 190 14.92 -4.11 -11.17
N CYS A 191 15.70 -3.63 -12.13
CA CYS A 191 15.20 -2.67 -13.09
C CYS A 191 14.23 -3.39 -14.03
N THR A 192 12.97 -2.99 -14.01
CA THR A 192 11.95 -3.48 -14.94
C THR A 192 11.80 -2.50 -16.09
N PRO A 193 11.44 -2.95 -17.31
CA PRO A 193 11.12 -2.04 -18.40
C PRO A 193 10.01 -1.07 -17.99
N GLU A 194 10.19 0.20 -18.33
CA GLU A 194 9.20 1.24 -18.06
C GLU A 194 7.97 1.01 -18.96
N LEU A 195 6.80 1.02 -18.34
CA LEU A 195 5.54 0.95 -19.05
C LEU A 195 5.15 2.35 -19.56
N SER A 196 4.32 2.42 -20.59
CA SER A 196 3.65 3.69 -20.89
C SER A 196 2.80 4.11 -19.69
N ASP A 197 2.59 5.40 -19.50
CA ASP A 197 1.76 5.91 -18.39
C ASP A 197 0.33 5.33 -18.42
N ASP A 198 -0.23 5.11 -19.60
CA ASP A 198 -1.54 4.53 -19.79
C ASP A 198 -1.54 3.03 -19.40
N ASP A 199 -0.55 2.26 -19.82
CA ASP A 199 -0.45 0.84 -19.45
C ASP A 199 -0.19 0.67 -17.95
N ALA A 200 0.70 1.48 -17.37
CA ALA A 200 0.95 1.49 -15.93
C ALA A 200 -0.32 1.81 -15.13
N LEU A 201 -1.06 2.81 -15.56
CA LEU A 201 -2.30 3.23 -14.91
C LEU A 201 -3.39 2.15 -15.02
N ALA A 202 -3.57 1.55 -16.20
CA ALA A 202 -4.52 0.46 -16.43
C ALA A 202 -4.16 -0.77 -15.60
N GLN A 203 -2.90 -1.19 -15.62
CA GLN A 203 -2.41 -2.32 -14.84
C GLN A 203 -2.62 -2.11 -13.33
N PHE A 204 -2.28 -0.94 -12.80
CA PHE A 204 -2.43 -0.61 -11.38
C PHE A 204 -3.90 -0.64 -10.94
N VAL A 205 -4.79 0.01 -11.70
CA VAL A 205 -6.22 0.06 -11.39
C VAL A 205 -6.88 -1.31 -11.57
N GLY A 206 -6.54 -2.05 -12.64
CA GLY A 206 -7.05 -3.39 -12.87
C GLY A 206 -6.67 -4.36 -11.74
N ARG A 207 -5.42 -4.29 -11.24
CA ARG A 207 -4.97 -5.10 -10.08
C ARG A 207 -5.72 -4.74 -8.80
N TYR A 208 -5.97 -3.45 -8.54
CA TYR A 208 -6.81 -3.04 -7.41
C TYR A 208 -8.21 -3.67 -7.50
N LEU A 209 -8.86 -3.58 -8.66
CA LEU A 209 -10.22 -4.12 -8.83
C LEU A 209 -10.28 -5.64 -8.70
N ARG A 210 -9.28 -6.37 -9.23
CA ARG A 210 -9.19 -7.83 -9.07
C ARG A 210 -8.98 -8.29 -7.64
N THR A 211 -8.30 -7.48 -6.83
CA THR A 211 -7.93 -7.87 -5.45
C THR A 211 -8.78 -7.23 -4.36
N ARG A 212 -9.57 -6.21 -4.70
CA ARG A 212 -10.41 -5.47 -3.75
C ARG A 212 -11.85 -5.22 -4.23
N GLY A 213 -12.15 -5.61 -5.47
CA GLY A 213 -13.52 -5.53 -5.98
C GLY A 213 -14.49 -6.41 -5.19
N PRO A 214 -15.79 -6.09 -5.21
CA PRO A 214 -16.46 -4.93 -5.80
C PRO A 214 -16.08 -3.62 -5.09
N ALA A 215 -15.75 -2.59 -5.85
CA ALA A 215 -15.34 -1.30 -5.30
C ALA A 215 -15.93 -0.14 -6.13
N THR A 216 -16.07 1.01 -5.50
CA THR A 216 -16.53 2.24 -6.17
C THR A 216 -15.36 3.11 -6.63
N VAL A 217 -15.60 4.05 -7.55
CA VAL A 217 -14.58 5.07 -7.91
C VAL A 217 -14.09 5.85 -6.69
N PRO A 218 -14.96 6.28 -5.74
CA PRO A 218 -14.52 6.87 -4.49
C PRO A 218 -13.60 5.99 -3.63
N ASP A 219 -13.83 4.66 -3.59
CA ASP A 219 -12.95 3.73 -2.86
C ASP A 219 -11.55 3.77 -3.47
N LEU A 220 -11.44 3.58 -4.78
CA LEU A 220 -10.19 3.55 -5.51
C LEU A 220 -9.42 4.87 -5.36
N THR A 221 -10.08 6.02 -5.52
CA THR A 221 -9.43 7.32 -5.36
C THR A 221 -8.95 7.56 -3.93
N THR A 222 -9.69 7.09 -2.93
CA THR A 222 -9.32 7.22 -1.51
C THR A 222 -8.11 6.32 -1.19
N TRP A 223 -8.10 5.10 -1.69
CA TRP A 223 -6.99 4.16 -1.47
C TRP A 223 -5.71 4.59 -2.19
N SER A 224 -5.81 4.90 -3.48
CA SER A 224 -4.63 5.13 -4.34
C SER A 224 -4.09 6.56 -4.31
N GLY A 225 -4.90 7.54 -3.89
CA GLY A 225 -4.59 8.97 -4.05
C GLY A 225 -4.75 9.48 -5.48
N LEU A 226 -5.19 8.65 -6.43
CA LEU A 226 -5.45 9.05 -7.81
C LEU A 226 -6.64 10.01 -7.91
N THR A 227 -6.65 10.82 -8.95
CA THR A 227 -7.80 11.66 -9.28
C THR A 227 -8.91 10.84 -9.93
N VAL A 228 -10.15 11.32 -9.83
CA VAL A 228 -11.29 10.72 -10.53
C VAL A 228 -11.04 10.63 -12.04
N SER A 229 -10.37 11.63 -12.64
CA SER A 229 -10.03 11.62 -14.07
C SER A 229 -9.06 10.51 -14.44
N GLN A 230 -8.04 10.26 -13.60
CA GLN A 230 -7.11 9.14 -13.81
C GLN A 230 -7.82 7.79 -13.69
N VAL A 231 -8.68 7.62 -12.68
CA VAL A 231 -9.47 6.39 -12.52
C VAL A 231 -10.37 6.17 -13.73
N LYS A 232 -11.11 7.19 -14.19
CA LYS A 232 -11.95 7.09 -15.39
C LYS A 232 -11.13 6.76 -16.65
N ARG A 233 -9.93 7.32 -16.78
CA ARG A 233 -9.01 6.98 -17.87
C ARG A 233 -8.62 5.51 -17.85
N ALA A 234 -8.24 5.00 -16.67
CA ALA A 234 -7.90 3.58 -16.50
C ALA A 234 -9.08 2.67 -16.85
N LEU A 235 -10.29 3.00 -16.40
CA LEU A 235 -11.49 2.21 -16.73
C LEU A 235 -11.78 2.19 -18.23
N THR A 236 -11.53 3.30 -18.93
CA THR A 236 -11.65 3.33 -20.40
C THR A 236 -10.62 2.42 -21.06
N LEU A 237 -9.39 2.35 -20.55
CA LEU A 237 -8.32 1.50 -21.07
C LEU A 237 -8.57 0.02 -20.80
N LEU A 238 -9.14 -0.31 -19.64
CA LEU A 238 -9.50 -1.69 -19.24
C LEU A 238 -10.71 -2.23 -20.04
N GLY A 239 -11.60 -1.35 -20.49
CA GLY A 239 -12.74 -1.74 -21.32
C GLY A 239 -13.57 -2.84 -20.69
N ASP A 240 -13.75 -3.95 -21.41
CA ASP A 240 -14.60 -5.09 -21.01
C ASP A 240 -14.02 -5.94 -19.86
N GLU A 241 -12.78 -5.68 -19.43
CA GLU A 241 -12.21 -6.33 -18.25
C GLU A 241 -12.90 -5.90 -16.93
N VAL A 242 -13.68 -4.81 -16.96
CA VAL A 242 -14.36 -4.27 -15.79
C VAL A 242 -15.85 -4.10 -16.06
N THR A 243 -16.66 -4.81 -15.28
CA THR A 243 -18.12 -4.67 -15.31
C THR A 243 -18.58 -3.67 -14.24
N THR A 244 -19.55 -2.84 -14.59
CA THR A 244 -20.23 -1.96 -13.63
C THR A 244 -21.57 -2.57 -13.24
N VAL A 245 -21.80 -2.71 -11.93
CA VAL A 245 -23.05 -3.23 -11.37
C VAL A 245 -23.64 -2.20 -10.41
N GLU A 246 -24.90 -1.84 -10.62
CA GLU A 246 -25.63 -0.95 -9.71
C GLU A 246 -26.21 -1.74 -8.52
N SER A 247 -25.97 -1.24 -7.31
CA SER A 247 -26.56 -1.78 -6.08
C SER A 247 -26.78 -0.67 -5.07
N ASP A 248 -27.97 -0.59 -4.50
CA ASP A 248 -28.38 0.43 -3.52
C ASP A 248 -28.03 1.88 -3.93
N GLY A 249 -28.23 2.19 -5.22
CA GLY A 249 -27.94 3.51 -5.81
C GLY A 249 -26.47 3.82 -5.95
N ARG A 250 -25.59 2.81 -5.91
CA ARG A 250 -24.14 2.93 -6.10
C ARG A 250 -23.66 2.08 -7.26
N ALA A 251 -22.72 2.62 -8.04
CA ALA A 251 -22.04 1.92 -9.12
C ALA A 251 -20.78 1.23 -8.60
N TYR A 252 -20.80 -0.09 -8.54
CA TYR A 252 -19.65 -0.93 -8.18
C TYR A 252 -18.95 -1.42 -9.42
N LEU A 253 -17.63 -1.35 -9.37
CA LEU A 253 -16.71 -1.86 -10.38
C LEU A 253 -16.25 -3.26 -9.96
N LEU A 254 -16.37 -4.20 -10.88
CA LEU A 254 -16.03 -5.61 -10.69
C LEU A 254 -15.18 -6.07 -11.87
N ALA A 255 -13.96 -6.55 -11.59
CA ALA A 255 -13.07 -7.05 -12.64
C ALA A 255 -13.33 -8.51 -12.96
N ASP A 256 -13.47 -9.37 -11.93
CA ASP A 256 -13.80 -10.81 -12.02
C ASP A 256 -14.18 -11.32 -10.64
N GLY A 257 -14.76 -12.49 -10.55
CA GLY A 257 -14.78 -13.29 -9.33
C GLY A 257 -16.12 -13.91 -8.98
N GLU A 258 -16.00 -15.15 -8.54
CA GLU A 258 -17.05 -15.86 -7.84
C GLU A 258 -16.75 -15.81 -6.34
N PRO A 259 -17.78 -15.67 -5.48
CA PRO A 259 -17.59 -15.78 -4.05
C PRO A 259 -17.03 -17.15 -3.71
N ALA A 260 -15.86 -17.21 -3.09
CA ALA A 260 -15.21 -18.47 -2.75
C ALA A 260 -15.09 -18.64 -1.23
N GLY A 261 -15.35 -19.85 -0.75
CA GLY A 261 -15.17 -20.26 0.64
C GLY A 261 -16.25 -19.79 1.62
N ASP A 262 -16.20 -20.36 2.81
CA ASP A 262 -17.09 -20.01 3.90
C ASP A 262 -16.58 -18.74 4.61
N LEU A 263 -17.49 -17.91 5.09
CA LEU A 263 -17.15 -16.76 5.92
C LEU A 263 -16.43 -17.23 7.18
N ARG A 264 -15.43 -16.47 7.60
CA ARG A 264 -14.70 -16.75 8.83
C ARG A 264 -14.58 -15.51 9.71
N SER A 265 -14.35 -15.75 10.99
CA SER A 265 -14.04 -14.71 11.97
C SER A 265 -12.53 -14.64 12.18
N PHE A 266 -11.99 -13.43 12.35
CA PHE A 266 -10.58 -13.21 12.59
C PHE A 266 -10.34 -11.89 13.33
N LEU A 267 -9.16 -11.76 13.93
CA LEU A 267 -8.69 -10.48 14.47
C LEU A 267 -8.01 -9.71 13.35
N MET A 268 -8.54 -8.57 13.01
CA MET A 268 -7.99 -7.68 11.97
C MET A 268 -6.92 -6.78 12.58
N PRO A 269 -5.69 -6.75 12.03
CA PRO A 269 -4.65 -5.84 12.51
C PRO A 269 -4.98 -4.38 12.18
N ASP A 270 -4.28 -3.47 12.88
CA ASP A 270 -4.38 -2.04 12.61
C ASP A 270 -3.98 -1.74 11.15
N TYR A 271 -4.72 -0.88 10.50
CA TYR A 271 -4.51 -0.46 9.11
C TYR A 271 -4.61 -1.59 8.07
N ASP A 272 -5.31 -2.70 8.37
CA ASP A 272 -5.50 -3.78 7.39
C ASP A 272 -6.23 -3.29 6.14
N GLU A 273 -5.81 -3.83 4.99
CA GLU A 273 -6.40 -3.49 3.68
C GLU A 273 -7.90 -3.75 3.61
N TYR A 274 -8.43 -4.72 4.37
CA TYR A 274 -9.88 -4.98 4.43
C TYR A 274 -10.67 -3.78 4.96
N GLY A 275 -10.09 -3.03 5.91
CA GLY A 275 -10.66 -1.78 6.39
C GLY A 275 -10.22 -0.54 5.62
N MET A 276 -8.99 -0.53 5.09
CA MET A 276 -8.35 0.66 4.51
C MET A 276 -8.64 0.88 3.02
N ALA A 277 -8.98 -0.18 2.30
CA ALA A 277 -9.15 -0.11 0.86
C ALA A 277 -10.43 0.59 0.39
N TYR A 278 -11.35 0.88 1.30
CA TYR A 278 -12.67 1.40 0.96
C TYR A 278 -12.97 2.73 1.65
N LYS A 279 -13.56 3.65 0.91
CA LYS A 279 -14.24 4.83 1.45
C LYS A 279 -15.62 4.45 1.96
N ASP A 280 -16.36 3.67 1.15
CA ASP A 280 -17.64 3.10 1.54
C ASP A 280 -17.43 1.75 2.24
N ARG A 281 -17.70 1.75 3.53
CA ARG A 281 -17.52 0.59 4.41
C ARG A 281 -18.83 -0.02 4.85
N SER A 282 -19.97 0.43 4.30
CA SER A 282 -21.31 -0.03 4.69
C SER A 282 -21.48 -1.54 4.57
N ALA A 283 -20.81 -2.18 3.60
CA ALA A 283 -20.87 -3.64 3.44
C ALA A 283 -20.09 -4.41 4.51
N ILE A 284 -19.12 -3.79 5.19
CA ILE A 284 -18.22 -4.44 6.16
C ILE A 284 -18.35 -3.90 7.58
N ALA A 285 -19.07 -2.80 7.79
CA ALA A 285 -19.29 -2.21 9.11
C ALA A 285 -20.60 -2.72 9.74
N HIS A 286 -20.57 -2.97 11.05
CA HIS A 286 -21.79 -3.26 11.77
C HIS A 286 -22.62 -1.97 11.90
N PRO A 287 -23.94 -1.99 11.63
CA PRO A 287 -24.77 -0.77 11.59
C PRO A 287 -24.81 -0.02 12.93
N ASP A 288 -24.67 -0.72 14.05
CA ASP A 288 -24.78 -0.14 15.40
C ASP A 288 -23.46 0.40 15.95
N HIS A 289 -22.36 0.30 15.19
CA HIS A 289 -21.03 0.70 15.65
C HIS A 289 -20.38 1.70 14.72
N ASP A 290 -19.97 2.85 15.27
CA ASP A 290 -19.16 3.85 14.57
C ASP A 290 -17.67 3.57 14.77
N TYR A 291 -17.16 2.54 14.08
CA TYR A 291 -15.72 2.14 14.15
C TYR A 291 -14.79 3.20 13.58
N TRP A 292 -15.31 4.21 12.93
CA TRP A 292 -14.50 5.20 12.22
C TRP A 292 -14.10 6.37 13.11
N THR A 293 -14.72 6.49 14.28
CA THR A 293 -14.32 7.44 15.33
C THR A 293 -13.24 6.88 16.24
N LEU A 294 -13.05 5.55 16.26
CA LEU A 294 -11.98 4.91 17.03
C LEU A 294 -10.70 4.89 16.17
N PRO A 295 -9.57 5.38 16.70
CA PRO A 295 -8.31 5.31 15.99
C PRO A 295 -7.89 3.85 15.81
N TRP A 296 -8.20 3.28 14.65
CA TRP A 296 -7.55 2.09 14.06
C TRP A 296 -7.20 0.97 15.05
N ASN A 297 -8.11 0.65 15.96
CA ASN A 297 -7.94 -0.41 16.95
C ASN A 297 -8.10 -1.78 16.28
N ARG A 298 -7.36 -2.74 16.78
CA ARG A 298 -7.42 -4.16 16.40
C ARG A 298 -8.87 -4.63 16.41
N ALA A 299 -9.45 -4.78 15.24
CA ALA A 299 -10.87 -5.05 15.12
C ALA A 299 -11.15 -6.56 15.13
N VAL A 300 -12.28 -6.93 15.70
CA VAL A 300 -12.84 -8.28 15.57
C VAL A 300 -13.74 -8.29 14.35
N VAL A 301 -13.43 -9.16 13.39
CA VAL A 301 -14.27 -9.41 12.22
C VAL A 301 -15.01 -10.73 12.45
N VAL A 302 -16.34 -10.69 12.36
CA VAL A 302 -17.23 -11.86 12.46
C VAL A 302 -18.00 -11.97 11.18
N ASP A 303 -17.84 -13.09 10.47
CA ASP A 303 -18.47 -13.34 9.17
C ASP A 303 -18.30 -12.17 8.18
N GLY A 304 -17.09 -11.59 8.18
CA GLY A 304 -16.71 -10.47 7.33
C GLY A 304 -17.26 -9.12 7.78
N VAL A 305 -17.99 -9.04 8.89
CA VAL A 305 -18.44 -7.77 9.48
C VAL A 305 -17.51 -7.36 10.62
N ILE A 306 -17.06 -6.12 10.61
CA ILE A 306 -16.31 -5.54 11.74
C ILE A 306 -17.30 -5.38 12.89
N ALA A 307 -17.17 -6.25 13.91
CA ALA A 307 -18.14 -6.41 14.98
C ALA A 307 -17.68 -5.83 16.32
N GLY A 308 -16.41 -5.40 16.44
CA GLY A 308 -15.84 -4.84 17.66
C GLY A 308 -14.36 -4.47 17.51
N ALA A 309 -13.79 -3.87 18.55
CA ALA A 309 -12.37 -3.56 18.67
C ALA A 309 -11.87 -3.86 20.08
#